data_7a206c45b948ab5e8476a46d5497e043
#
_entry.id   7a206c45b948ab5e8476a46d5497e043
#
_cell.length_a   1.000
_cell.length_b   1.000
_cell.length_c   1.000
_cell.angle_alpha   90.00
_cell.angle_beta   90.00
_cell.angle_gamma   90.00
#
_symmetry.space_group_name_H-M   'P 1'
#
loop_
_entity.id
_entity.type
_entity.pdbx_description
1 polymer ?
#
loop_
_entity_poly.entity_id
_entity_poly.type
_entity_poly.pdbx_seq_one_letter_code
_entity_poly.pdbx_strand_id
1 'polypeptide(L)'
;MRKIVFLAGLFCLTGLAQQTQQRTSVFGDYYPISIKPTVRYLSSMVEQEEILFDANPVVYYSFYNNMVKNLQDVNDKRFSSTFYASFQPHIRMYNENSRPVKTPSYRVFLGFQLLRKTDGNHFVAAALESGHYSNGQSGCAFDTNLDDETSPCDAVYAAITDQTNLSDILNRVNGNFSTNFTRVSGNFRLNNLKKNTPYQVHSFTGWYELWHNNMFFVADIGGYNPLDIDIYGRHRMGFEYEYLHTYKETLKYSVGFRLQGISGAHPSVEPLRTEVFGTWYPFKSDFGFFVSYIYGHDNYNYRFVDSGNQVSVGVSWDWFTPFEIKRAEALVSEQ
;
A
#
# COMPACT_ATOMS: atom_id res chain seq x y z
N MET A 1 29.78 17.46 -26.22
CA MET A 1 29.35 16.09 -25.92
C MET A 1 30.00 15.65 -24.62
N ARG A 2 29.33 15.81 -23.50
CA ARG A 2 29.80 15.35 -22.19
C ARG A 2 29.11 14.03 -21.88
N LYS A 3 29.87 12.95 -21.82
CA LYS A 3 29.40 11.62 -21.44
C LYS A 3 29.10 11.65 -19.94
N ILE A 4 27.83 11.59 -19.57
CA ILE A 4 27.41 11.35 -18.20
C ILE A 4 27.58 9.86 -17.95
N VAL A 5 28.60 9.53 -17.16
CA VAL A 5 28.81 8.17 -16.65
C VAL A 5 27.86 8.03 -15.46
N PHE A 6 26.79 7.26 -15.63
CA PHE A 6 25.94 6.81 -14.54
C PHE A 6 26.75 5.80 -13.72
N LEU A 7 27.25 6.24 -12.59
CA LEU A 7 27.81 5.36 -11.55
C LEU A 7 26.62 4.72 -10.83
N ALA A 8 26.15 3.58 -11.35
CA ALA A 8 25.28 2.68 -10.60
C ALA A 8 26.13 2.12 -9.45
N GLY A 9 26.00 2.74 -8.27
CA GLY A 9 26.52 2.18 -7.04
C GLY A 9 25.84 0.86 -6.75
N LEU A 10 26.44 -0.23 -7.19
CA LEU A 10 26.11 -1.57 -6.73
C LEU A 10 26.41 -1.59 -5.23
N PHE A 11 25.40 -1.37 -4.41
CA PHE A 11 25.42 -1.85 -3.05
C PHE A 11 25.43 -3.37 -3.12
N CYS A 12 26.62 -3.96 -3.15
CA CYS A 12 26.83 -5.33 -2.72
C CYS A 12 26.44 -5.41 -1.25
N LEU A 13 25.15 -5.59 -0.99
CA LEU A 13 24.71 -6.20 0.25
C LEU A 13 25.26 -7.62 0.20
N THR A 14 26.41 -7.83 0.82
CA THR A 14 26.89 -9.15 1.18
C THR A 14 25.76 -9.79 1.96
N GLY A 15 24.97 -10.60 1.27
CA GLY A 15 23.99 -11.46 1.90
C GLY A 15 24.77 -12.32 2.88
N LEU A 16 24.60 -12.03 4.17
CA LEU A 16 24.91 -12.99 5.20
C LEU A 16 24.16 -14.25 4.83
N ALA A 17 24.90 -15.24 4.36
CA ALA A 17 24.37 -16.58 4.11
C ALA A 17 23.84 -17.09 5.45
N GLN A 18 22.55 -16.82 5.70
CA GLN A 18 21.85 -17.38 6.80
C GLN A 18 21.82 -18.88 6.60
N GLN A 19 22.49 -19.59 7.49
CA GLN A 19 22.36 -21.03 7.58
C GLN A 19 20.88 -21.43 7.54
N THR A 20 20.59 -22.37 6.70
CA THR A 20 19.29 -22.99 6.43
C THR A 20 18.69 -23.61 7.69
N GLN A 21 18.25 -22.78 8.62
CA GLN A 21 17.28 -23.17 9.62
C GLN A 21 15.90 -22.91 9.03
N GLN A 22 15.08 -23.97 9.00
CA GLN A 22 13.72 -24.06 8.49
C GLN A 22 13.01 -22.70 8.34
N ARG A 23 13.09 -22.09 7.16
CA ARG A 23 12.24 -20.95 6.81
C ARG A 23 10.81 -21.45 6.67
N THR A 24 10.08 -21.43 7.76
CA THR A 24 8.69 -21.84 7.80
C THR A 24 7.70 -20.71 7.53
N SER A 25 8.15 -19.48 7.38
CA SER A 25 7.23 -18.34 7.25
C SER A 25 7.78 -17.26 6.33
N VAL A 26 6.94 -16.85 5.40
CA VAL A 26 7.10 -15.65 4.57
C VAL A 26 6.52 -14.44 5.30
N PHE A 27 6.89 -13.22 4.91
CA PHE A 27 6.38 -11.98 5.50
C PHE A 27 4.85 -11.96 5.66
N GLY A 28 4.09 -12.43 4.66
CA GLY A 28 2.64 -12.54 4.72
C GLY A 28 2.09 -13.51 5.77
N ASP A 29 2.91 -14.33 6.41
CA ASP A 29 2.48 -15.16 7.51
C ASP A 29 2.50 -14.39 8.85
N TYR A 30 3.34 -13.35 8.96
CA TYR A 30 3.41 -12.47 10.12
C TYR A 30 2.45 -11.29 10.04
N TYR A 31 2.23 -10.81 8.82
CA TYR A 31 1.30 -9.72 8.49
C TYR A 31 0.41 -10.16 7.34
N PRO A 32 -0.60 -11.01 7.59
CA PRO A 32 -1.49 -11.52 6.54
C PRO A 32 -2.28 -10.40 5.85
N ILE A 33 -2.49 -9.28 6.55
CA ILE A 33 -3.09 -8.07 6.00
C ILE A 33 -2.00 -7.01 5.94
N SER A 34 -1.35 -6.87 4.78
CA SER A 34 -0.26 -5.93 4.57
C SER A 34 -0.18 -5.51 3.10
N ILE A 35 0.45 -4.37 2.87
CA ILE A 35 0.79 -3.91 1.52
C ILE A 35 2.24 -4.29 1.26
N LYS A 36 2.50 -4.86 0.08
CA LYS A 36 3.86 -5.17 -0.37
C LYS A 36 4.53 -3.90 -0.91
N PRO A 37 5.78 -3.62 -0.51
CA PRO A 37 6.54 -2.53 -1.10
C PRO A 37 6.79 -2.78 -2.59
N THR A 38 6.73 -1.72 -3.38
CA THR A 38 7.00 -1.76 -4.83
C THR A 38 7.81 -0.55 -5.27
N VAL A 39 8.63 -0.75 -6.30
CA VAL A 39 9.20 0.32 -7.12
C VAL A 39 8.98 -0.07 -8.57
N ARG A 40 8.28 0.76 -9.32
CA ARG A 40 7.82 0.41 -10.66
C ARG A 40 7.83 1.60 -11.60
N TYR A 41 8.05 1.36 -12.89
CA TYR A 41 7.60 2.23 -13.95
C TYR A 41 6.08 2.15 -14.03
N LEU A 42 5.42 3.27 -14.29
CA LEU A 42 3.98 3.36 -14.41
C LEU A 42 3.64 4.22 -15.61
N SER A 43 2.89 3.69 -16.56
CA SER A 43 2.39 4.50 -17.67
C SER A 43 1.45 5.59 -17.17
N SER A 44 1.44 6.75 -17.82
CA SER A 44 0.58 7.86 -17.44
C SER A 44 -0.90 7.56 -17.68
N MET A 45 -1.78 8.12 -16.85
CA MET A 45 -3.22 8.19 -17.11
C MET A 45 -3.62 9.46 -17.87
N VAL A 46 -2.83 10.51 -17.74
CA VAL A 46 -3.07 11.82 -18.37
C VAL A 46 -1.90 12.17 -19.29
N GLU A 47 -2.21 12.72 -20.46
CA GLU A 47 -1.21 13.00 -21.48
C GLU A 47 -0.17 14.06 -21.06
N GLN A 48 -0.54 14.95 -20.12
CA GLN A 48 0.33 16.05 -19.67
C GLN A 48 1.43 15.61 -18.73
N GLU A 49 1.42 14.36 -18.25
CA GLU A 49 2.38 13.88 -17.25
C GLU A 49 2.96 12.53 -17.66
N GLU A 50 4.28 12.48 -17.79
CA GLU A 50 5.02 11.24 -17.99
C GLU A 50 5.61 10.80 -16.64
N ILE A 51 5.24 9.61 -16.17
CA ILE A 51 5.71 9.06 -14.90
C ILE A 51 6.95 8.22 -15.16
N LEU A 52 8.10 8.60 -14.62
CA LEU A 52 9.35 7.83 -14.73
C LEU A 52 9.38 6.66 -13.76
N PHE A 53 8.98 6.89 -12.50
CA PHE A 53 8.75 5.80 -11.55
C PHE A 53 7.72 6.16 -10.48
N ASP A 54 7.16 5.10 -9.91
CA ASP A 54 6.22 5.12 -8.79
C ASP A 54 6.79 4.18 -7.71
N ALA A 55 7.08 4.73 -6.55
CA ALA A 55 7.67 4.00 -5.43
C ALA A 55 6.75 4.05 -4.22
N ASN A 56 6.44 2.88 -3.69
CA ASN A 56 5.65 2.71 -2.48
C ASN A 56 6.42 1.84 -1.48
N PRO A 57 7.47 2.38 -0.83
CA PRO A 57 8.12 1.68 0.25
C PRO A 57 7.20 1.61 1.46
N VAL A 58 7.21 0.48 2.16
CA VAL A 58 6.34 0.23 3.31
C VAL A 58 7.19 -0.27 4.46
N VAL A 59 6.98 0.33 5.63
CA VAL A 59 7.66 -0.07 6.86
C VAL A 59 6.61 -0.43 7.90
N TYR A 60 6.76 -1.59 8.52
CA TYR A 60 6.01 -2.01 9.69
C TYR A 60 6.95 -2.12 10.88
N TYR A 61 6.50 -1.67 12.03
CA TYR A 61 7.21 -1.77 13.30
C TYR A 61 6.27 -2.32 14.37
N SER A 62 6.50 -3.56 14.79
CA SER A 62 5.69 -4.20 15.83
C SER A 62 6.14 -3.80 17.23
N PHE A 63 5.24 -3.22 17.99
CA PHE A 63 5.43 -3.04 19.44
C PHE A 63 5.20 -4.35 20.19
N TYR A 64 4.29 -5.18 19.68
CA TYR A 64 3.96 -6.48 20.20
C TYR A 64 3.60 -7.42 19.05
N ASN A 65 4.11 -8.65 19.07
CA ASN A 65 3.81 -9.66 18.07
C ASN A 65 4.02 -11.06 18.66
N ASN A 66 2.95 -11.85 18.75
CA ASN A 66 3.04 -13.26 19.10
C ASN A 66 2.59 -14.21 17.97
N MET A 67 2.36 -13.67 16.75
CA MET A 67 1.95 -14.48 15.59
C MET A 67 3.00 -15.52 15.24
N VAL A 68 4.28 -15.16 15.28
CA VAL A 68 5.42 -16.03 14.97
C VAL A 68 5.39 -17.31 15.82
N LYS A 69 5.24 -17.15 17.13
CA LYS A 69 5.22 -18.26 18.07
C LYS A 69 4.08 -19.24 17.79
N ASN A 70 2.90 -18.71 17.49
CA ASN A 70 1.73 -19.54 17.25
C ASN A 70 1.74 -20.17 15.84
N LEU A 71 2.42 -19.55 14.87
CA LEU A 71 2.56 -20.12 13.53
C LEU A 71 3.52 -21.33 13.51
N GLN A 72 4.52 -21.36 14.39
CA GLN A 72 5.46 -22.47 14.52
C GLN A 72 4.82 -23.72 15.15
N ASP A 73 3.90 -23.55 16.08
CA ASP A 73 3.17 -24.64 16.68
C ASP A 73 1.98 -25.07 15.80
N VAL A 74 2.12 -26.19 15.10
CA VAL A 74 1.11 -26.72 14.17
C VAL A 74 -0.22 -27.02 14.87
N ASN A 75 -0.20 -27.34 16.15
CA ASN A 75 -1.38 -27.71 16.91
C ASN A 75 -2.05 -26.57 17.67
N ASP A 76 -1.39 -25.39 17.71
CA ASP A 76 -1.91 -24.25 18.43
C ASP A 76 -2.96 -23.51 17.60
N LYS A 77 -4.21 -23.60 18.03
CA LYS A 77 -5.36 -22.90 17.45
C LYS A 77 -5.73 -21.61 18.20
N ARG A 78 -4.89 -21.15 19.13
CA ARG A 78 -5.14 -19.93 19.88
C ARG A 78 -5.07 -18.70 18.97
N PHE A 79 -5.67 -17.63 19.42
CA PHE A 79 -5.50 -16.35 18.78
C PHE A 79 -4.07 -15.84 18.93
N SER A 80 -3.52 -15.33 17.86
CA SER A 80 -2.31 -14.53 17.86
C SER A 80 -2.63 -13.10 17.48
N SER A 81 -1.80 -12.18 17.90
CA SER A 81 -2.02 -10.76 17.63
C SER A 81 -0.70 -10.02 17.40
N THR A 82 -0.79 -8.93 16.68
CA THR A 82 0.28 -7.94 16.57
C THR A 82 -0.29 -6.55 16.74
N PHE A 83 0.45 -5.70 17.47
CA PHE A 83 0.22 -4.27 17.53
C PHE A 83 1.42 -3.57 16.92
N TYR A 84 1.19 -2.70 15.93
CA TYR A 84 2.24 -2.13 15.10
C TYR A 84 1.94 -0.69 14.70
N ALA A 85 3.00 0.03 14.35
CA ALA A 85 2.95 1.25 13.56
C ALA A 85 3.35 0.92 12.11
N SER A 86 2.81 1.68 11.17
CA SER A 86 3.24 1.63 9.78
C SER A 86 3.50 3.02 9.24
N PHE A 87 4.54 3.11 8.40
CA PHE A 87 4.85 4.28 7.59
C PHE A 87 4.90 3.86 6.12
N GLN A 88 4.08 4.52 5.30
CA GLN A 88 3.88 4.18 3.89
C GLN A 88 3.99 5.46 3.05
N PRO A 89 5.21 5.90 2.70
CA PRO A 89 5.39 6.96 1.73
C PRO A 89 5.05 6.44 0.34
N HIS A 90 4.42 7.28 -0.47
CA HIS A 90 4.16 7.02 -1.87
C HIS A 90 4.75 8.17 -2.68
N ILE A 91 5.69 7.88 -3.57
CA ILE A 91 6.51 8.86 -4.28
C ILE A 91 6.45 8.57 -5.76
N ARG A 92 6.08 9.58 -6.55
CA ARG A 92 6.21 9.56 -8.00
C ARG A 92 7.27 10.52 -8.49
N MET A 93 8.03 10.10 -9.49
CA MET A 93 8.93 10.96 -10.23
C MET A 93 8.43 11.09 -11.67
N TYR A 94 8.36 12.32 -12.13
CA TYR A 94 7.88 12.70 -13.45
C TYR A 94 9.05 13.08 -14.36
N ASN A 95 8.87 12.93 -15.67
CA ASN A 95 9.86 13.35 -16.68
C ASN A 95 9.84 14.86 -16.86
N GLU A 96 10.35 15.57 -15.87
CA GLU A 96 10.41 17.03 -15.87
C GLU A 96 11.82 17.53 -15.53
N ASN A 97 12.23 18.63 -16.15
CA ASN A 97 13.56 19.20 -15.91
C ASN A 97 13.70 19.83 -14.52
N SER A 98 12.60 20.22 -13.90
CA SER A 98 12.58 20.87 -12.58
C SER A 98 11.46 20.28 -11.73
N ARG A 99 11.74 20.07 -10.44
CA ARG A 99 10.77 19.50 -9.47
C ARG A 99 10.18 18.16 -9.94
N PRO A 100 11.00 17.18 -10.30
CA PRO A 100 10.51 15.91 -10.85
C PRO A 100 9.69 15.09 -9.82
N VAL A 101 9.87 15.33 -8.52
CA VAL A 101 9.03 14.75 -7.46
C VAL A 101 8.04 15.80 -6.98
N LYS A 102 6.75 15.54 -7.24
CA LYS A 102 5.66 16.43 -6.86
C LYS A 102 4.73 15.73 -5.87
N THR A 103 4.23 16.49 -4.91
CA THR A 103 3.18 16.06 -4.00
C THR A 103 3.34 14.61 -3.49
N PRO A 104 4.50 14.22 -2.92
CA PRO A 104 4.63 12.89 -2.33
C PRO A 104 3.58 12.73 -1.24
N SER A 105 3.07 11.51 -1.04
CA SER A 105 2.09 11.27 0.00
C SER A 105 2.63 10.36 1.09
N TYR A 106 2.05 10.50 2.28
CA TYR A 106 2.49 9.78 3.47
C TYR A 106 1.29 9.24 4.23
N ARG A 107 1.28 7.93 4.46
CA ARG A 107 0.34 7.30 5.39
C ARG A 107 1.10 6.86 6.64
N VAL A 108 0.65 7.33 7.80
CA VAL A 108 1.20 6.96 9.10
C VAL A 108 0.05 6.49 9.98
N PHE A 109 0.14 5.28 10.51
CA PHE A 109 -0.96 4.74 11.29
C PHE A 109 -0.52 3.72 12.34
N LEU A 110 -1.38 3.50 13.30
CA LEU A 110 -1.33 2.38 14.23
C LEU A 110 -2.28 1.29 13.75
N GLY A 111 -1.88 0.05 13.93
CA GLY A 111 -2.67 -1.11 13.53
C GLY A 111 -2.62 -2.22 14.57
N PHE A 112 -3.73 -2.94 14.63
CA PHE A 112 -3.86 -4.15 15.42
C PHE A 112 -4.40 -5.26 14.53
N GLN A 113 -3.71 -6.41 14.49
CA GLN A 113 -4.19 -7.59 13.78
C GLN A 113 -4.40 -8.76 14.75
N LEU A 114 -5.47 -9.48 14.50
CA LEU A 114 -5.76 -10.77 15.12
C LEU A 114 -5.67 -11.84 14.05
N LEU A 115 -5.07 -12.98 14.37
CA LEU A 115 -5.01 -14.15 13.52
C LEU A 115 -5.44 -15.38 14.29
N ARG A 116 -6.21 -16.24 13.64
CA ARG A 116 -6.58 -17.56 14.12
C ARG A 116 -6.30 -18.60 13.06
N LYS A 117 -5.53 -19.62 13.41
CA LYS A 117 -5.43 -20.83 12.60
C LYS A 117 -6.73 -21.62 12.67
N THR A 118 -7.07 -22.23 11.56
CA THR A 118 -8.14 -23.23 11.44
C THR A 118 -7.54 -24.58 11.06
N ASP A 119 -8.37 -25.59 10.88
CA ASP A 119 -7.90 -26.91 10.45
C ASP A 119 -7.18 -26.82 9.10
N GLY A 120 -6.21 -27.69 8.89
CA GLY A 120 -5.42 -27.72 7.64
C GLY A 120 -4.41 -26.59 7.46
N ASN A 121 -4.02 -25.90 8.53
CA ASN A 121 -3.13 -24.73 8.50
C ASN A 121 -3.66 -23.53 7.69
N HIS A 122 -4.95 -23.45 7.50
CA HIS A 122 -5.61 -22.25 7.01
C HIS A 122 -5.68 -21.20 8.11
N PHE A 123 -5.84 -19.92 7.76
CA PHE A 123 -6.08 -18.89 8.77
C PHE A 123 -7.16 -17.89 8.36
N VAL A 124 -7.71 -17.30 9.42
CA VAL A 124 -8.51 -16.09 9.34
C VAL A 124 -7.78 -15.00 10.09
N ALA A 125 -7.66 -13.82 9.48
CA ALA A 125 -7.13 -12.64 10.14
C ALA A 125 -8.11 -11.49 10.06
N ALA A 126 -8.07 -10.60 11.04
CA ALA A 126 -8.78 -9.34 11.06
C ALA A 126 -7.82 -8.23 11.48
N ALA A 127 -7.98 -7.03 10.92
CA ALA A 127 -7.20 -5.86 11.28
C ALA A 127 -8.08 -4.65 11.51
N LEU A 128 -7.66 -3.81 12.47
CA LEU A 128 -8.13 -2.45 12.66
C LEU A 128 -6.91 -1.52 12.58
N GLU A 129 -6.98 -0.55 11.69
CA GLU A 129 -5.93 0.42 11.43
C GLU A 129 -6.53 1.82 11.49
N SER A 130 -5.82 2.79 12.10
CA SER A 130 -6.24 4.18 12.12
C SER A 130 -5.03 5.10 12.14
N GLY A 131 -5.11 6.21 11.42
CA GLY A 131 -4.01 7.16 11.31
C GLY A 131 -4.30 8.30 10.35
N HIS A 132 -3.22 8.83 9.79
CA HIS A 132 -3.20 10.03 8.97
C HIS A 132 -2.68 9.74 7.56
N TYR A 133 -3.26 10.40 6.56
CA TYR A 133 -2.85 10.35 5.17
C TYR A 133 -2.84 11.75 4.57
N SER A 134 -1.68 12.25 4.17
CA SER A 134 -1.53 13.59 3.60
C SER A 134 -0.35 13.67 2.63
N ASN A 135 -0.26 14.77 1.88
CA ASN A 135 0.87 15.07 1.01
C ASN A 135 1.76 16.21 1.51
N GLY A 136 1.38 16.87 2.62
CA GLY A 136 2.18 17.94 3.23
C GLY A 136 2.36 19.18 2.34
N GLN A 137 1.44 19.44 1.43
CA GLN A 137 1.40 20.63 0.59
C GLN A 137 0.47 21.68 1.17
N SER A 138 0.49 22.91 0.63
CA SER A 138 -0.33 24.02 1.10
C SER A 138 -1.09 24.75 -0.02
N GLY A 139 -0.99 24.31 -1.26
CA GLY A 139 -1.70 24.92 -2.38
C GLY A 139 -3.17 24.48 -2.44
N CYS A 140 -4.04 25.35 -2.95
CA CYS A 140 -5.41 24.99 -3.28
C CYS A 140 -5.44 23.81 -4.26
N ALA A 141 -6.27 22.78 -4.02
CA ALA A 141 -6.24 21.57 -4.83
C ALA A 141 -6.68 21.78 -6.30
N PHE A 142 -7.44 22.85 -6.57
CA PHE A 142 -8.00 23.14 -7.89
C PHE A 142 -7.60 24.53 -8.44
N ASP A 143 -6.56 25.17 -7.87
CA ASP A 143 -5.94 26.38 -8.42
C ASP A 143 -4.47 26.47 -8.00
N THR A 144 -3.58 26.62 -8.98
CA THR A 144 -2.12 26.65 -8.76
C THR A 144 -1.59 27.94 -8.15
N ASN A 145 -2.39 29.01 -8.11
CA ASN A 145 -2.01 30.35 -7.67
C ASN A 145 -2.52 30.68 -6.27
N LEU A 146 -3.32 29.81 -5.69
CA LEU A 146 -3.96 30.04 -4.40
C LEU A 146 -3.41 29.09 -3.35
N ASP A 147 -3.36 29.55 -2.11
CA ASP A 147 -3.12 28.70 -0.95
C ASP A 147 -4.43 28.06 -0.47
N ASP A 148 -4.32 26.86 0.05
CA ASP A 148 -5.44 26.16 0.69
C ASP A 148 -5.89 26.86 1.97
N GLU A 149 -7.09 26.56 2.46
CA GLU A 149 -7.71 27.17 3.64
C GLU A 149 -7.86 28.70 3.54
N THR A 150 -8.01 29.23 2.33
CA THR A 150 -8.24 30.66 2.08
C THR A 150 -9.59 30.89 1.42
N SER A 151 -10.23 32.05 1.69
CA SER A 151 -11.51 32.39 1.07
C SER A 151 -11.49 32.36 -0.48
N PRO A 152 -10.39 32.75 -1.18
CA PRO A 152 -10.31 32.56 -2.62
C PRO A 152 -10.31 31.07 -3.02
N CYS A 153 -9.64 30.18 -2.29
CA CYS A 153 -9.70 28.74 -2.55
C CYS A 153 -11.09 28.18 -2.30
N ASP A 154 -11.75 28.57 -1.22
CA ASP A 154 -13.15 28.20 -0.94
C ASP A 154 -14.09 28.60 -2.09
N ALA A 155 -13.86 29.76 -2.70
CA ALA A 155 -14.62 30.21 -3.85
C ALA A 155 -14.39 29.32 -5.11
N VAL A 156 -13.18 28.78 -5.30
CA VAL A 156 -12.91 27.79 -6.35
C VAL A 156 -13.73 26.52 -6.12
N TYR A 157 -13.73 25.98 -4.91
CA TYR A 157 -14.55 24.81 -4.56
C TYR A 157 -16.04 25.08 -4.76
N ALA A 158 -16.52 26.26 -4.34
CA ALA A 158 -17.94 26.64 -4.52
C ALA A 158 -18.38 26.79 -5.99
N ALA A 159 -17.43 26.98 -6.91
CA ALA A 159 -17.69 27.02 -8.35
C ALA A 159 -17.70 25.65 -9.02
N ILE A 160 -17.29 24.58 -8.34
CA ILE A 160 -17.33 23.20 -8.82
C ILE A 160 -18.80 22.76 -8.89
N THR A 161 -19.17 22.18 -10.00
CA THR A 161 -20.52 21.63 -10.26
C THR A 161 -20.41 20.19 -10.75
N ASP A 162 -21.46 19.43 -10.70
CA ASP A 162 -21.51 18.03 -11.19
C ASP A 162 -21.02 17.86 -12.65
N GLN A 163 -20.95 18.95 -13.42
CA GLN A 163 -20.45 18.94 -14.80
C GLN A 163 -18.97 19.29 -14.91
N THR A 164 -18.33 19.67 -13.82
CA THR A 164 -16.92 20.07 -13.79
C THR A 164 -16.03 18.85 -13.99
N ASN A 165 -15.15 18.87 -14.98
CA ASN A 165 -14.08 17.88 -15.09
C ASN A 165 -12.94 18.26 -14.14
N LEU A 166 -12.86 17.63 -13.00
CA LEU A 166 -11.89 17.94 -11.96
C LEU A 166 -10.44 17.67 -12.38
N SER A 167 -10.21 16.72 -13.29
CA SER A 167 -8.88 16.45 -13.82
C SER A 167 -8.29 17.65 -14.58
N ASP A 168 -9.14 18.45 -15.25
CA ASP A 168 -8.70 19.59 -16.03
C ASP A 168 -8.22 20.78 -15.17
N ILE A 169 -8.77 20.93 -13.97
CA ILE A 169 -8.48 22.05 -13.07
C ILE A 169 -7.57 21.66 -11.90
N LEU A 170 -7.13 20.39 -11.82
CA LEU A 170 -6.33 19.88 -10.73
C LEU A 170 -4.98 20.60 -10.61
N ASN A 171 -4.66 21.11 -9.43
CA ASN A 171 -3.33 21.66 -9.11
C ASN A 171 -2.30 20.53 -8.94
N ARG A 172 -1.66 20.16 -10.04
CA ARG A 172 -0.68 19.07 -10.10
C ARG A 172 0.68 19.42 -9.50
N VAL A 173 0.88 20.67 -9.09
CA VAL A 173 2.17 21.19 -8.62
C VAL A 173 2.33 21.07 -7.12
N ASN A 174 1.34 21.58 -6.36
CA ASN A 174 1.41 21.67 -4.89
C ASN A 174 0.02 21.66 -4.23
N GLY A 175 -1.00 21.10 -4.90
CA GLY A 175 -2.33 20.98 -4.31
C GLY A 175 -2.28 20.20 -2.99
N ASN A 176 -2.91 20.74 -1.95
CA ASN A 176 -3.00 20.10 -0.64
C ASN A 176 -3.95 18.91 -0.65
N PHE A 177 -3.64 17.92 0.15
CA PHE A 177 -4.53 16.82 0.48
C PHE A 177 -4.21 16.31 1.87
N SER A 178 -5.22 16.24 2.72
CA SER A 178 -5.10 15.77 4.09
C SER A 178 -6.36 15.05 4.54
N THR A 179 -6.23 13.89 5.17
CA THR A 179 -7.33 13.16 5.80
C THR A 179 -6.82 12.28 6.94
N ASN A 180 -7.67 12.04 7.91
CA ASN A 180 -7.51 10.91 8.82
C ASN A 180 -8.34 9.73 8.32
N PHE A 181 -7.95 8.54 8.67
CA PHE A 181 -8.68 7.35 8.24
C PHE A 181 -8.77 6.30 9.34
N THR A 182 -9.80 5.49 9.25
CA THR A 182 -9.93 4.23 9.99
C THR A 182 -10.33 3.14 9.03
N ARG A 183 -9.56 2.02 9.04
CA ARG A 183 -9.76 0.86 8.17
C ARG A 183 -10.01 -0.38 9.00
N VAL A 184 -11.03 -1.13 8.60
CA VAL A 184 -11.28 -2.50 9.07
C VAL A 184 -11.02 -3.45 7.91
N SER A 185 -10.27 -4.51 8.15
CA SER A 185 -9.92 -5.48 7.12
C SER A 185 -10.10 -6.89 7.64
N GLY A 186 -10.41 -7.82 6.71
CA GLY A 186 -10.44 -9.24 6.96
C GLY A 186 -9.66 -9.99 5.89
N ASN A 187 -8.94 -11.03 6.28
CA ASN A 187 -8.23 -11.92 5.37
C ASN A 187 -8.60 -13.37 5.67
N PHE A 188 -8.84 -14.14 4.63
CA PHE A 188 -8.99 -15.57 4.68
C PHE A 188 -7.95 -16.23 3.79
N ARG A 189 -7.15 -17.13 4.37
CA ARG A 189 -6.03 -17.75 3.68
C ARG A 189 -6.11 -19.26 3.72
N LEU A 190 -6.17 -19.86 2.52
CA LEU A 190 -6.12 -21.30 2.31
C LEU A 190 -4.70 -21.69 1.94
N ASN A 191 -4.06 -22.50 2.79
CA ASN A 191 -2.71 -22.99 2.57
C ASN A 191 -2.72 -24.47 2.26
N ASN A 192 -2.14 -24.85 1.12
CA ASN A 192 -1.77 -26.22 0.83
C ASN A 192 -0.30 -26.40 1.21
N LEU A 193 -0.01 -27.35 2.09
CA LEU A 193 1.35 -27.57 2.59
C LEU A 193 2.04 -28.73 1.87
N LYS A 194 3.34 -28.56 1.67
CA LYS A 194 4.25 -29.62 1.27
C LYS A 194 5.45 -29.62 2.20
N LYS A 195 5.68 -30.70 2.93
CA LYS A 195 6.71 -30.77 3.98
C LYS A 195 6.61 -29.62 4.99
N ASN A 196 5.41 -29.33 5.47
CA ASN A 196 5.10 -28.24 6.40
C ASN A 196 5.38 -26.80 5.86
N THR A 197 5.65 -26.64 4.56
CA THR A 197 5.85 -25.34 3.93
C THR A 197 4.68 -25.05 3.00
N PRO A 198 4.06 -23.87 3.07
CA PRO A 198 3.02 -23.46 2.13
C PRO A 198 3.57 -23.47 0.69
N TYR A 199 3.00 -24.30 -0.19
CA TYR A 199 3.40 -24.36 -1.59
C TYR A 199 2.35 -23.78 -2.54
N GLN A 200 1.09 -23.79 -2.14
CA GLN A 200 0.00 -23.08 -2.80
C GLN A 200 -0.82 -22.34 -1.75
N VAL A 201 -1.03 -21.08 -1.96
CA VAL A 201 -1.77 -20.21 -1.05
C VAL A 201 -2.81 -19.42 -1.84
N HIS A 202 -4.06 -19.49 -1.41
CA HIS A 202 -5.11 -18.60 -1.85
C HIS A 202 -5.39 -17.61 -0.73
N SER A 203 -5.22 -16.33 -1.00
CA SER A 203 -5.45 -15.25 -0.04
C SER A 203 -6.60 -14.36 -0.53
N PHE A 204 -7.59 -14.18 0.31
CA PHE A 204 -8.75 -13.34 0.06
C PHE A 204 -8.77 -12.24 1.11
N THR A 205 -8.62 -10.99 0.70
CA THR A 205 -8.63 -9.83 1.60
C THR A 205 -9.76 -8.89 1.24
N GLY A 206 -10.60 -8.56 2.19
CA GLY A 206 -11.61 -7.52 2.07
C GLY A 206 -11.33 -6.40 3.06
N TRP A 207 -11.63 -5.17 2.70
CA TRP A 207 -11.47 -4.03 3.60
C TRP A 207 -12.50 -2.94 3.33
N TYR A 208 -12.75 -2.16 4.40
CA TYR A 208 -13.51 -0.93 4.38
C TYR A 208 -12.73 0.16 5.09
N GLU A 209 -12.66 1.35 4.50
CA GLU A 209 -11.95 2.52 5.03
C GLU A 209 -12.88 3.72 5.04
N LEU A 210 -12.95 4.38 6.20
CA LEU A 210 -13.65 5.63 6.40
C LEU A 210 -12.62 6.77 6.54
N TRP A 211 -12.78 7.82 5.75
CA TRP A 211 -12.04 9.07 5.89
C TRP A 211 -12.79 10.06 6.78
N HIS A 212 -12.09 10.71 7.69
CA HIS A 212 -12.70 11.56 8.70
C HIS A 212 -11.75 12.67 9.19
N ASN A 213 -12.29 13.68 9.90
CA ASN A 213 -11.52 14.83 10.34
C ASN A 213 -10.61 14.52 11.52
N ASN A 214 -11.14 13.96 12.60
CA ASN A 214 -10.40 13.86 13.86
C ASN A 214 -9.59 12.57 13.91
N MET A 215 -8.29 12.66 14.19
CA MET A 215 -7.44 11.49 14.36
C MET A 215 -7.98 10.61 15.49
N PHE A 216 -8.11 9.30 15.24
CA PHE A 216 -8.73 8.32 16.14
C PHE A 216 -10.13 8.73 16.63
N PHE A 217 -10.87 9.57 15.89
CA PHE A 217 -12.18 10.15 16.22
C PHE A 217 -12.19 11.11 17.41
N VAL A 218 -11.05 11.47 17.99
CA VAL A 218 -10.98 12.30 19.22
C VAL A 218 -10.04 13.48 19.10
N ALA A 219 -8.89 13.34 18.44
CA ALA A 219 -7.89 14.40 18.37
C ALA A 219 -8.10 15.27 17.14
N ASP A 220 -8.17 16.58 17.33
CA ASP A 220 -8.22 17.57 16.25
C ASP A 220 -6.80 17.80 15.69
N ILE A 221 -6.30 16.80 14.98
CA ILE A 221 -4.97 16.79 14.36
C ILE A 221 -5.12 16.31 12.92
N GLY A 222 -4.58 17.07 11.99
CA GLY A 222 -4.78 16.86 10.57
C GLY A 222 -6.27 17.04 10.25
N GLY A 223 -6.74 16.42 9.25
CA GLY A 223 -8.16 16.43 9.04
C GLY A 223 -8.54 16.21 7.59
N TYR A 224 -9.81 16.01 7.38
CA TYR A 224 -10.41 15.93 6.08
C TYR A 224 -11.25 17.18 5.88
N ASN A 225 -10.81 18.06 4.99
CA ASN A 225 -11.50 19.30 4.70
C ASN A 225 -12.96 18.99 4.31
N PRO A 226 -13.98 19.66 4.91
CA PRO A 226 -15.37 19.46 4.52
C PRO A 226 -15.62 19.61 3.01
N LEU A 227 -14.90 20.51 2.34
CA LEU A 227 -14.98 20.72 0.89
C LEU A 227 -14.46 19.52 0.09
N ASP A 228 -13.44 18.84 0.60
CA ASP A 228 -12.88 17.64 -0.04
C ASP A 228 -13.81 16.41 0.04
N ILE A 229 -14.73 16.41 0.98
CA ILE A 229 -15.65 15.27 1.19
C ILE A 229 -16.50 15.02 -0.06
N ASP A 230 -17.05 16.09 -0.62
CA ASP A 230 -17.91 16.01 -1.79
C ASP A 230 -17.10 15.78 -3.09
N ILE A 231 -15.79 16.06 -3.04
CA ILE A 231 -14.86 15.82 -4.15
C ILE A 231 -14.37 14.37 -4.15
N TYR A 232 -13.76 13.92 -3.06
CA TYR A 232 -13.05 12.63 -3.02
C TYR A 232 -13.84 11.52 -2.33
N GLY A 233 -15.00 11.82 -1.73
CA GLY A 233 -15.81 10.88 -0.95
C GLY A 233 -15.18 10.47 0.38
N ARG A 234 -15.96 9.85 1.24
CA ARG A 234 -15.52 9.37 2.57
C ARG A 234 -15.32 7.87 2.64
N HIS A 235 -16.06 7.13 1.84
CA HIS A 235 -16.15 5.68 1.97
C HIS A 235 -15.35 5.01 0.88
N ARG A 236 -14.44 4.16 1.30
CA ARG A 236 -13.65 3.31 0.41
C ARG A 236 -13.79 1.86 0.82
N MET A 237 -13.86 1.00 -0.16
CA MET A 237 -13.91 -0.44 0.06
C MET A 237 -13.06 -1.15 -0.97
N GLY A 238 -12.61 -2.34 -0.64
CA GLY A 238 -11.87 -3.12 -1.60
C GLY A 238 -11.87 -4.60 -1.29
N PHE A 239 -11.51 -5.32 -2.31
CA PHE A 239 -11.32 -6.75 -2.28
C PHE A 239 -10.08 -7.11 -3.09
N GLU A 240 -9.27 -8.03 -2.56
CA GLU A 240 -8.10 -8.57 -3.22
C GLU A 240 -8.12 -10.09 -3.14
N TYR A 241 -7.83 -10.72 -4.24
CA TYR A 241 -7.49 -12.13 -4.31
C TYR A 241 -6.08 -12.27 -4.84
N GLU A 242 -5.26 -13.06 -4.14
CA GLU A 242 -3.92 -13.41 -4.56
C GLU A 242 -3.72 -14.93 -4.47
N TYR A 243 -3.23 -15.53 -5.54
CA TYR A 243 -2.72 -16.89 -5.58
C TYR A 243 -1.20 -16.87 -5.58
N LEU A 244 -0.61 -17.55 -4.58
CA LEU A 244 0.84 -17.71 -4.48
C LEU A 244 1.19 -19.17 -4.70
N HIS A 245 2.22 -19.41 -5.51
CA HIS A 245 2.75 -20.73 -5.74
C HIS A 245 4.23 -20.80 -5.39
N THR A 246 4.58 -21.70 -4.47
CA THR A 246 5.95 -21.96 -4.04
C THR A 246 6.47 -23.25 -4.68
N TYR A 247 7.61 -23.15 -5.33
CA TYR A 247 8.25 -24.30 -6.00
C TYR A 247 9.54 -24.66 -5.27
N LYS A 248 9.72 -25.96 -4.97
CA LYS A 248 10.91 -26.49 -4.26
C LYS A 248 11.26 -25.67 -3.00
N GLU A 249 10.25 -25.38 -2.18
CA GLU A 249 10.37 -24.64 -0.91
C GLU A 249 10.68 -23.13 -1.10
N THR A 250 10.53 -22.61 -2.31
CA THR A 250 10.68 -21.18 -2.58
C THR A 250 9.44 -20.61 -3.25
N LEU A 251 9.13 -19.36 -2.98
CA LEU A 251 8.10 -18.64 -3.71
C LEU A 251 8.56 -18.49 -5.16
N LYS A 252 7.76 -18.95 -6.08
CA LYS A 252 8.07 -18.91 -7.51
C LYS A 252 7.35 -17.78 -8.22
N TYR A 253 6.05 -17.63 -7.96
CA TYR A 253 5.24 -16.56 -8.53
C TYR A 253 3.98 -16.32 -7.70
N SER A 254 3.42 -15.14 -7.82
CA SER A 254 2.05 -14.84 -7.43
C SER A 254 1.28 -14.17 -8.56
N VAL A 255 -0.03 -14.39 -8.59
CA VAL A 255 -0.95 -13.69 -9.49
C VAL A 255 -2.21 -13.33 -8.73
N GLY A 256 -2.80 -12.21 -9.05
CA GLY A 256 -4.00 -11.77 -8.35
C GLY A 256 -4.72 -10.62 -9.02
N PHE A 257 -5.80 -10.23 -8.38
CA PHE A 257 -6.53 -9.04 -8.77
C PHE A 257 -7.01 -8.28 -7.54
N ARG A 258 -7.18 -6.98 -7.70
CA ARG A 258 -7.68 -6.06 -6.69
C ARG A 258 -8.80 -5.22 -7.27
N LEU A 259 -9.88 -5.09 -6.51
CA LEU A 259 -11.00 -4.18 -6.78
C LEU A 259 -11.03 -3.15 -5.66
N GLN A 260 -11.23 -1.88 -6.02
CA GLN A 260 -11.39 -0.78 -5.07
C GLN A 260 -12.57 0.08 -5.52
N GLY A 261 -13.37 0.51 -4.56
CA GLY A 261 -14.50 1.40 -4.80
C GLY A 261 -14.43 2.63 -3.92
N ILE A 262 -14.84 3.77 -4.47
CA ILE A 262 -15.06 5.05 -3.76
C ILE A 262 -16.55 5.33 -3.81
N SER A 263 -17.14 5.77 -2.69
CA SER A 263 -18.53 6.19 -2.61
C SER A 263 -18.67 7.59 -2.04
N GLY A 264 -19.59 8.37 -2.60
CA GLY A 264 -19.84 9.75 -2.20
C GLY A 264 -18.84 10.74 -2.76
N ALA A 265 -18.11 10.41 -3.82
CA ALA A 265 -17.23 11.32 -4.55
C ALA A 265 -17.99 12.09 -5.64
N HIS A 266 -17.38 13.16 -6.13
CA HIS A 266 -17.85 13.95 -7.25
C HIS A 266 -18.06 13.07 -8.51
N PRO A 267 -19.08 13.36 -9.38
CA PRO A 267 -19.39 12.55 -10.56
C PRO A 267 -18.23 12.38 -11.57
N SER A 268 -17.26 13.29 -11.61
CA SER A 268 -16.06 13.15 -12.45
C SER A 268 -15.04 12.13 -11.93
N VAL A 269 -15.16 11.67 -10.69
CA VAL A 269 -14.30 10.64 -10.11
C VAL A 269 -14.79 9.27 -10.53
N GLU A 270 -13.95 8.50 -11.25
CA GLU A 270 -14.26 7.10 -11.56
C GLU A 270 -14.37 6.30 -10.26
N PRO A 271 -15.55 5.77 -9.91
CA PRO A 271 -15.76 5.16 -8.61
C PRO A 271 -15.07 3.81 -8.45
N LEU A 272 -14.75 3.12 -9.55
CA LEU A 272 -14.17 1.78 -9.53
C LEU A 272 -12.72 1.80 -10.03
N ARG A 273 -11.85 1.09 -9.32
CA ARG A 273 -10.49 0.76 -9.76
C ARG A 273 -10.30 -0.75 -9.74
N THR A 274 -9.78 -1.27 -10.82
CA THR A 274 -9.43 -2.68 -10.96
C THR A 274 -7.94 -2.79 -11.26
N GLU A 275 -7.24 -3.69 -10.60
CA GLU A 275 -5.85 -4.01 -10.87
C GLU A 275 -5.70 -5.54 -11.00
N VAL A 276 -5.11 -6.00 -12.09
CA VAL A 276 -4.66 -7.39 -12.26
C VAL A 276 -3.15 -7.37 -12.20
N PHE A 277 -2.56 -8.23 -11.39
CA PHE A 277 -1.12 -8.20 -11.15
C PHE A 277 -0.49 -9.59 -11.11
N GLY A 278 0.82 -9.62 -11.35
CA GLY A 278 1.64 -10.80 -11.19
C GLY A 278 3.03 -10.45 -10.70
N THR A 279 3.63 -11.34 -9.92
CA THR A 279 5.01 -11.22 -9.44
C THR A 279 5.72 -12.55 -9.66
N TRP A 280 6.90 -12.48 -10.23
CA TRP A 280 7.79 -13.63 -10.38
C TRP A 280 9.04 -13.44 -9.54
N TYR A 281 9.35 -14.42 -8.66
CA TYR A 281 10.49 -14.41 -7.75
C TYR A 281 11.56 -15.38 -8.26
N PRO A 282 12.64 -14.89 -8.92
CA PRO A 282 13.74 -15.73 -9.37
C PRO A 282 14.69 -16.11 -8.23
N PHE A 283 15.42 -17.18 -8.40
CA PHE A 283 16.60 -17.54 -7.62
C PHE A 283 16.41 -17.66 -6.10
N LYS A 284 15.24 -18.03 -5.61
CA LYS A 284 14.92 -18.07 -4.18
C LYS A 284 15.02 -16.70 -3.48
N SER A 285 14.85 -15.64 -4.23
CA SER A 285 14.92 -14.27 -3.75
C SER A 285 13.60 -13.84 -3.11
N ASP A 286 13.65 -12.97 -2.13
CA ASP A 286 12.50 -12.23 -1.62
C ASP A 286 12.13 -11.04 -2.56
N PHE A 287 12.96 -10.76 -3.57
CA PHE A 287 12.67 -9.83 -4.65
C PHE A 287 11.94 -10.52 -5.79
N GLY A 288 10.88 -9.89 -6.27
CA GLY A 288 10.10 -10.33 -7.42
C GLY A 288 10.01 -9.27 -8.50
N PHE A 289 10.01 -9.69 -9.75
CA PHE A 289 9.62 -8.86 -10.89
C PHE A 289 8.10 -8.76 -10.91
N PHE A 290 7.61 -7.53 -10.86
CA PHE A 290 6.19 -7.21 -10.76
C PHE A 290 5.67 -6.64 -12.09
N VAL A 291 4.47 -7.03 -12.46
CA VAL A 291 3.73 -6.46 -13.58
C VAL A 291 2.28 -6.28 -13.17
N SER A 292 1.65 -5.18 -13.56
CA SER A 292 0.20 -5.02 -13.41
C SER A 292 -0.43 -4.21 -14.54
N TYR A 293 -1.74 -4.45 -14.71
CA TYR A 293 -2.63 -3.63 -15.52
C TYR A 293 -3.71 -3.06 -14.60
N ILE A 294 -3.94 -1.76 -14.72
CA ILE A 294 -4.85 -1.00 -13.88
C ILE A 294 -5.88 -0.31 -14.78
N TYR A 295 -7.14 -0.33 -14.36
CA TYR A 295 -8.22 0.42 -14.95
C TYR A 295 -8.98 1.17 -13.85
N GLY A 296 -9.36 2.43 -14.09
CA GLY A 296 -10.16 3.26 -13.18
C GLY A 296 -9.40 4.44 -12.62
N HIS A 297 -9.81 4.91 -11.45
CA HIS A 297 -9.20 6.11 -10.82
C HIS A 297 -7.74 5.89 -10.41
N ASP A 298 -6.96 6.97 -10.38
CA ASP A 298 -5.63 6.97 -9.76
C ASP A 298 -5.77 6.80 -8.24
N ASN A 299 -4.80 6.21 -7.57
CA ASN A 299 -4.78 6.06 -6.11
C ASN A 299 -3.62 6.83 -5.45
N TYR A 300 -3.05 7.79 -6.16
CA TYR A 300 -1.96 8.61 -5.67
C TYR A 300 -2.49 9.90 -5.05
N ASN A 301 -2.47 10.01 -3.72
CA ASN A 301 -2.97 11.15 -2.93
C ASN A 301 -4.32 11.72 -3.43
N TYR A 302 -4.41 13.01 -3.78
CA TYR A 302 -5.62 13.69 -4.27
C TYR A 302 -5.91 13.47 -5.76
N ARG A 303 -5.09 12.69 -6.49
CA ARG A 303 -5.25 12.42 -7.92
C ARG A 303 -6.34 11.40 -8.25
N PHE A 304 -7.20 11.08 -7.30
CA PHE A 304 -8.39 10.24 -7.53
C PHE A 304 -9.33 10.78 -8.61
N VAL A 305 -9.21 12.05 -8.95
CA VAL A 305 -9.96 12.70 -10.05
C VAL A 305 -9.43 12.29 -11.43
N ASP A 306 -8.21 11.79 -11.53
CA ASP A 306 -7.64 11.23 -12.74
C ASP A 306 -8.06 9.76 -12.90
N SER A 307 -8.42 9.35 -14.10
CA SER A 307 -8.79 7.96 -14.38
C SER A 307 -8.33 7.51 -15.76
N GLY A 308 -8.15 6.22 -15.93
CA GLY A 308 -7.74 5.66 -17.21
C GLY A 308 -7.16 4.26 -17.08
N ASN A 309 -6.32 3.90 -18.07
CA ASN A 309 -5.62 2.65 -18.13
C ASN A 309 -4.14 2.86 -17.83
N GLN A 310 -3.57 2.02 -16.97
CA GLN A 310 -2.13 2.06 -16.71
C GLN A 310 -1.54 0.65 -16.80
N VAL A 311 -0.33 0.59 -17.35
CA VAL A 311 0.52 -0.60 -17.27
C VAL A 311 1.68 -0.29 -16.34
N SER A 312 2.02 -1.21 -15.46
CA SER A 312 3.21 -1.07 -14.63
C SER A 312 4.13 -2.28 -14.74
N VAL A 313 5.43 -2.02 -14.65
CA VAL A 313 6.47 -3.04 -14.55
C VAL A 313 7.50 -2.59 -13.52
N GLY A 314 7.98 -3.51 -12.70
CA GLY A 314 8.92 -3.13 -11.65
C GLY A 314 9.34 -4.28 -10.77
N VAL A 315 9.64 -3.94 -9.52
CA VAL A 315 10.05 -4.91 -8.51
C VAL A 315 9.16 -4.76 -7.27
N SER A 316 8.92 -5.90 -6.63
CA SER A 316 8.25 -6.02 -5.35
C SER A 316 9.09 -6.89 -4.44
N TRP A 317 8.99 -6.73 -3.13
CA TRP A 317 9.75 -7.56 -2.21
C TRP A 317 8.95 -7.94 -0.97
N ASP A 318 9.30 -9.10 -0.42
CA ASP A 318 8.71 -9.69 0.78
C ASP A 318 9.81 -9.89 1.82
N TRP A 319 10.24 -8.84 2.52
CA TRP A 319 11.23 -8.96 3.56
C TRP A 319 10.81 -8.21 4.83
N PHE A 320 11.36 -8.68 5.93
CA PHE A 320 11.24 -7.99 7.21
C PHE A 320 12.24 -6.86 7.31
N THR A 321 11.91 -5.83 8.07
CA THR A 321 12.92 -4.88 8.51
C THR A 321 13.99 -5.61 9.37
N PRO A 322 15.25 -5.14 9.38
CA PRO A 322 16.30 -5.75 10.23
C PRO A 322 15.91 -5.86 11.70
N PHE A 323 15.06 -4.97 12.18
CA PHE A 323 14.54 -4.98 13.54
C PHE A 323 13.59 -6.16 13.79
N GLU A 324 12.67 -6.42 12.87
CA GLU A 324 11.74 -7.56 12.97
C GLU A 324 12.47 -8.90 12.89
N ILE A 325 13.50 -8.99 12.07
CA ILE A 325 14.36 -10.18 11.98
C ILE A 325 15.01 -10.46 13.33
N LYS A 326 15.65 -9.46 13.96
CA LYS A 326 16.28 -9.62 15.27
C LYS A 326 15.30 -10.03 16.35
N ARG A 327 14.10 -9.49 16.31
CA ARG A 327 13.04 -9.83 17.27
C ARG A 327 12.55 -11.28 17.11
N ALA A 328 12.40 -11.73 15.87
CA ALA A 328 12.03 -13.11 15.57
C ALA A 328 13.13 -14.09 16.03
N GLU A 329 14.41 -13.76 15.84
CA GLU A 329 15.57 -14.54 16.29
C GLU A 329 15.61 -14.62 17.82
N ALA A 330 15.36 -13.51 18.52
CA ALA A 330 15.32 -13.50 20.00
C ALA A 330 14.22 -14.40 20.57
N LEU A 331 13.02 -14.38 19.98
CA LEU A 331 11.91 -15.23 20.40
C LEU A 331 12.17 -16.74 20.18
N VAL A 332 12.99 -17.09 19.19
CA VAL A 332 13.38 -18.49 18.92
C VAL A 332 14.48 -18.94 19.90
N SER A 333 15.37 -18.04 20.32
CA SER A 333 16.47 -18.36 21.25
C SER A 333 16.00 -18.51 22.71
N GLU A 334 14.83 -18.02 23.07
CA GLU A 334 14.23 -18.14 24.41
C GLU A 334 13.41 -19.44 24.59
N GLN A 335 13.34 -20.29 23.57
CA GLN A 335 12.71 -21.62 23.59
C GLN A 335 13.75 -22.74 23.66
#